data_606b7b468f5c1b013a46674fce52198f
#
_entry.id   606b7b468f5c1b013a46674fce52198f
#
_cell.length_a   1.000
_cell.length_b   1.000
_cell.length_c   1.000
_cell.angle_alpha   90.00
_cell.angle_beta   90.00
_cell.angle_gamma   90.00
#
_symmetry.space_group_name_H-M   'P 1'
#
loop_
_entity.id
_entity.type
_entity.pdbx_description
1 polymer ?
#
loop_
_entity_poly.entity_id
_entity_poly.type
_entity_poly.pdbx_seq_one_letter_code
_entity_poly.pdbx_strand_id
1 'polypeptide(L)'
;MLITSCDNEKIKKYLKLKEKKYRDFYNEFLVEGEHLVVEAYRSNLLEEILIEQDEVTILDVPITYVSKEILNKLSSLETPTHIIGVCK
;
A
#
# COMPACT_ATOMS: atom_id res chain seq x y z
N MET A 1 -11.74 7.63 5.82
CA MET A 1 -12.24 7.94 4.47
C MET A 1 -11.87 6.82 3.50
N LEU A 2 -12.81 6.42 2.66
CA LEU A 2 -12.59 5.38 1.66
C LEU A 2 -12.23 6.00 0.32
N ILE A 3 -11.09 5.60 -0.25
CA ILE A 3 -10.66 6.07 -1.56
C ILE A 3 -11.08 5.04 -2.61
N THR A 4 -11.86 5.45 -3.59
CA THR A 4 -12.35 4.57 -4.65
C THR A 4 -11.88 4.95 -6.05
N SER A 5 -11.23 6.11 -6.19
CA SER A 5 -10.77 6.60 -7.49
C SER A 5 -9.26 6.53 -7.63
N CYS A 6 -8.80 6.00 -8.76
CA CYS A 6 -7.37 5.99 -9.10
C CYS A 6 -6.87 7.39 -9.49
N ASP A 7 -7.77 8.37 -9.62
CA ASP A 7 -7.40 9.76 -9.89
C ASP A 7 -7.00 10.52 -8.62
N ASN A 8 -7.17 9.90 -7.45
CA ASN A 8 -6.70 10.48 -6.20
C ASN A 8 -5.17 10.64 -6.27
N GLU A 9 -4.68 11.82 -5.89
CA GLU A 9 -3.25 12.15 -5.99
C GLU A 9 -2.36 11.16 -5.24
N LYS A 10 -2.80 10.73 -4.08
CA LYS A 10 -2.06 9.76 -3.27
C LYS A 10 -1.94 8.42 -4.00
N ILE A 11 -3.02 7.96 -4.61
CA ILE A 11 -3.03 6.70 -5.35
C ILE A 11 -2.19 6.81 -6.64
N LYS A 12 -2.23 7.96 -7.31
CA LYS A 12 -1.38 8.20 -8.49
C LYS A 12 0.09 8.06 -8.12
N LYS A 13 0.49 8.62 -6.99
CA LYS A 13 1.87 8.49 -6.51
C LYS A 13 2.23 7.03 -6.27
N TYR A 14 1.36 6.29 -5.59
CA TYR A 14 1.64 4.89 -5.28
C TYR A 14 1.70 4.01 -6.52
N LEU A 15 0.88 4.29 -7.52
CA LEU A 15 0.95 3.58 -8.80
C LEU A 15 2.32 3.78 -9.46
N LYS A 16 2.91 4.97 -9.34
CA LYS A 16 4.24 5.24 -9.86
C LYS A 16 5.32 4.42 -9.15
N LEU A 17 5.11 4.06 -7.90
CA LEU A 17 6.08 3.27 -7.13
C LEU A 17 6.26 1.84 -7.68
N LYS A 18 5.45 1.42 -8.66
CA LYS A 18 5.67 0.17 -9.36
C LYS A 18 6.91 0.24 -10.27
N GLU A 19 7.38 1.44 -10.59
CA GLU A 19 8.57 1.66 -11.39
C GLU A 19 9.75 2.07 -10.51
N LYS A 20 10.90 1.48 -10.77
CA LYS A 20 12.11 1.70 -9.97
C LYS A 20 12.50 3.17 -9.88
N LYS A 21 12.41 3.93 -10.98
CA LYS A 21 12.80 5.35 -11.00
C LYS A 21 12.01 6.18 -9.99
N TYR A 22 10.74 5.87 -9.80
CA TYR A 22 9.90 6.59 -8.85
C TYR A 22 10.14 6.12 -7.42
N ARG A 23 10.43 4.84 -7.22
CA ARG A 23 10.83 4.34 -5.90
C ARG A 23 12.08 5.07 -5.43
N ASP A 24 13.05 5.26 -6.32
CA ASP A 24 14.28 5.98 -6.00
C ASP A 24 14.02 7.48 -5.78
N PHE A 25 13.15 8.06 -6.59
CA PHE A 25 12.82 9.48 -6.49
C PHE A 25 12.12 9.82 -5.17
N TYR A 26 11.10 9.04 -4.80
CA TYR A 26 10.34 9.27 -3.57
C TYR A 26 10.98 8.62 -2.35
N ASN A 27 11.93 7.74 -2.57
CA ASN A 27 12.56 6.95 -1.51
C ASN A 27 11.52 6.13 -0.75
N GLU A 28 10.59 5.54 -1.50
CA GLU A 28 9.50 4.72 -0.98
C GLU A 28 9.29 3.49 -1.85
N PHE A 29 8.67 2.46 -1.28
CA PHE A 29 8.31 1.25 -2.02
C PHE A 29 7.09 0.60 -1.40
N LEU A 30 6.44 -0.29 -2.15
CA LEU A 30 5.26 -1.00 -1.70
C LEU A 30 5.61 -2.45 -1.36
N VAL A 31 4.99 -2.97 -0.31
CA VAL A 31 5.04 -4.40 0.01
C VAL A 31 3.62 -4.94 0.01
N GLU A 32 3.44 -6.15 -0.47
CA GLU A 32 2.13 -6.76 -0.61
C GLU A 32 1.99 -7.98 0.28
N GLY A 33 0.84 -8.09 0.92
CA GLY A 33 0.53 -9.20 1.77
C GLY A 33 0.87 -8.97 3.23
N GLU A 34 0.12 -9.64 4.08
CA GLU A 34 0.20 -9.46 5.52
C GLU A 34 1.60 -9.76 6.07
N HIS A 35 2.22 -10.82 5.57
CA HIS A 35 3.55 -11.23 6.05
C HIS A 35 4.59 -10.13 5.83
N LEU A 36 4.67 -9.59 4.60
CA LEU A 36 5.65 -8.54 4.28
C LEU A 36 5.33 -7.24 4.99
N VAL A 37 4.05 -6.92 5.17
CA VAL A 37 3.63 -5.73 5.90
C VAL A 37 4.09 -5.82 7.35
N VAL A 38 3.90 -6.97 8.00
CA VAL A 38 4.33 -7.17 9.39
C VAL A 38 5.86 -7.10 9.50
N GLU A 39 6.58 -7.69 8.55
CA GLU A 39 8.05 -7.63 8.54
C GLU A 39 8.53 -6.18 8.40
N ALA A 40 7.91 -5.38 7.52
CA ALA A 40 8.26 -3.98 7.36
C ALA A 40 7.97 -3.19 8.64
N TYR A 41 6.85 -3.50 9.31
CA TYR A 41 6.49 -2.87 10.57
C TYR A 41 7.55 -3.13 11.63
N ARG A 42 7.99 -4.38 11.77
CA ARG A 42 9.01 -4.76 12.74
C ARG A 42 10.36 -4.12 12.46
N SER A 43 10.64 -3.82 11.19
CA SER A 43 11.89 -3.18 10.77
C SER A 43 11.82 -1.66 10.78
N ASN A 44 10.72 -1.07 11.25
CA ASN A 44 10.48 0.38 11.28
C ASN A 44 10.52 1.02 9.89
N LEU A 45 10.17 0.26 8.85
CA LEU A 45 10.12 0.77 7.47
C LEU A 45 8.71 1.15 7.05
N LEU A 46 7.69 0.63 7.73
CA LEU A 46 6.30 0.82 7.32
C LEU A 46 5.81 2.21 7.70
N GLU A 47 5.36 2.97 6.69
CA GLU A 47 4.82 4.31 6.88
C GLU A 47 3.30 4.34 6.92
N GLU A 48 2.67 3.46 6.16
CA GLU A 48 1.22 3.47 6.00
C GLU A 48 0.72 2.11 5.51
N ILE A 49 -0.53 1.81 5.81
CA ILE A 49 -1.21 0.61 5.31
C ILE A 49 -2.39 1.02 4.45
N LEU A 50 -2.53 0.35 3.31
CA LEU A 50 -3.69 0.47 2.42
C LEU A 50 -4.48 -0.83 2.53
N ILE A 51 -5.71 -0.76 3.02
CA ILE A 51 -6.57 -1.94 3.18
C ILE A 51 -8.00 -1.62 2.76
N GLU A 52 -8.79 -2.67 2.55
CA GLU A 52 -10.23 -2.50 2.30
C GLU A 52 -10.92 -2.07 3.60
N GLN A 53 -12.07 -1.40 3.45
CA GLN A 53 -12.79 -0.81 4.58
C GLN A 53 -13.21 -1.82 5.65
N ASP A 54 -13.46 -3.07 5.26
CA ASP A 54 -13.92 -4.11 6.17
C ASP A 54 -12.79 -4.84 6.89
N GLU A 55 -11.53 -4.57 6.51
CA GLU A 55 -10.39 -5.21 7.11
C GLU A 55 -9.96 -4.50 8.38
N VAL A 56 -9.32 -5.26 9.28
CA VAL A 56 -8.86 -4.75 10.56
C VAL A 56 -7.37 -5.05 10.73
N THR A 57 -6.64 -4.11 11.29
CA THR A 57 -5.23 -4.33 11.63
C THR A 57 -4.97 -3.84 13.05
N ILE A 58 -4.03 -4.51 13.73
CA ILE A 58 -3.59 -4.11 15.06
C ILE A 58 -2.30 -3.28 15.00
N LEU A 59 -1.76 -3.06 13.80
CA LEU A 59 -0.52 -2.31 13.65
C LEU A 59 -0.75 -0.82 13.88
N ASP A 60 0.15 -0.20 14.62
CA ASP A 60 0.05 1.20 15.00
C ASP A 60 0.72 2.08 13.95
N VAL A 61 0.09 2.21 12.79
CA VAL A 61 0.53 3.06 11.68
C VAL A 61 -0.69 3.70 11.03
N PRO A 62 -0.51 4.81 10.31
CA PRO A 62 -1.63 5.40 9.56
C PRO A 62 -2.26 4.39 8.60
N ILE A 63 -3.59 4.41 8.52
CA ILE A 63 -4.35 3.51 7.67
C ILE A 63 -5.13 4.34 6.67
N THR A 64 -5.07 3.96 5.40
CA THR A 64 -5.92 4.52 4.35
C THR A 64 -6.78 3.41 3.80
N TYR A 65 -8.09 3.59 3.84
CA TYR A 65 -9.02 2.60 3.30
C TYR A 65 -9.20 2.85 1.81
N VAL A 66 -9.05 1.79 1.02
CA VAL A 66 -9.13 1.86 -0.45
C VAL A 66 -10.06 0.77 -0.97
N SER A 67 -10.57 0.96 -2.19
CA SER A 67 -11.40 -0.05 -2.83
C SER A 67 -10.56 -1.24 -3.29
N LYS A 68 -11.23 -2.36 -3.52
CA LYS A 68 -10.59 -3.57 -4.04
C LYS A 68 -9.94 -3.31 -5.40
N GLU A 69 -10.58 -2.50 -6.24
CA GLU A 69 -10.04 -2.16 -7.55
C GLU A 69 -8.70 -1.44 -7.44
N ILE A 70 -8.56 -0.55 -6.46
CA ILE A 70 -7.30 0.16 -6.23
C ILE A 70 -6.22 -0.83 -5.78
N LEU A 71 -6.54 -1.72 -4.85
CA LEU A 71 -5.58 -2.75 -4.42
C LEU A 71 -5.13 -3.61 -5.60
N ASN A 72 -6.07 -4.01 -6.46
CA ASN A 72 -5.75 -4.81 -7.63
C ASN A 72 -4.81 -4.06 -8.58
N LYS A 73 -5.01 -2.77 -8.78
CA LYS A 73 -4.15 -1.96 -9.64
C LYS A 73 -2.76 -1.75 -9.06
N LEU A 74 -2.66 -1.63 -7.76
CA LEU A 74 -1.37 -1.47 -7.08
C LEU A 74 -0.61 -2.77 -6.99
N SER A 75 -1.31 -3.90 -7.01
CA SER A 75 -0.69 -5.22 -6.86
C SER A 75 0.08 -5.63 -8.11
N SER A 76 1.20 -6.31 -7.88
CA SER A 76 1.99 -6.94 -8.95
C SER A 76 1.79 -8.45 -8.95
N LEU A 77 0.92 -8.97 -8.07
CA LEU A 77 0.68 -10.40 -7.93
C LEU A 77 -0.50 -10.83 -8.79
N GLU A 78 -0.46 -12.09 -9.25
CA GLU A 78 -1.59 -12.67 -10.00
C GLU A 78 -2.84 -12.75 -9.12
N THR A 79 -2.65 -13.12 -7.85
CA THR A 79 -3.72 -13.11 -6.87
C THR A 79 -3.53 -11.90 -5.98
N PRO A 80 -4.27 -10.82 -6.23
CA PRO A 80 -4.09 -9.58 -5.46
C PRO A 80 -4.34 -9.79 -3.97
N THR A 81 -3.56 -9.11 -3.17
CA THR A 81 -3.69 -9.12 -1.73
C THR A 81 -4.75 -8.11 -1.28
N HIS A 82 -5.23 -8.28 -0.05
CA HIS A 82 -6.16 -7.33 0.55
C HIS A 82 -5.45 -6.25 1.40
N ILE A 83 -4.13 -6.31 1.47
CA ILE A 83 -3.35 -5.35 2.25
C ILE A 83 -2.05 -5.02 1.51
N ILE A 84 -1.73 -3.73 1.46
CA ILE A 84 -0.48 -3.23 0.89
C ILE A 84 0.13 -2.26 1.88
N GLY A 85 1.44 -2.38 2.12
CA GLY A 85 2.17 -1.46 2.97
C GLY A 85 2.99 -0.48 2.13
N VAL A 86 3.02 0.77 2.56
CA VAL A 86 3.90 1.79 1.99
C VAL A 86 5.09 1.92 2.90
N CYS A 87 6.28 1.73 2.37
CA CYS A 87 7.52 1.69 3.14
C CYS A 87 8.51 2.75 2.68
N LYS A 88 9.40 3.05 3.56
CA LYS A 88 10.47 4.02 3.29
C LYS A 88 11.83 3.32 3.14
#